data_9f6bf8f9f2c7de28f4706705dbc26846
#
_entry.id   9f6bf8f9f2c7de28f4706705dbc26846
#
_cell.length_a   1.000
_cell.length_b   1.000
_cell.length_c   1.000
_cell.angle_alpha   90.00
_cell.angle_beta   90.00
_cell.angle_gamma   90.00
#
_symmetry.space_group_name_H-M   'P 1'
#
loop_
_entity.id
_entity.type
_entity.pdbx_description
1 polymer ?
#
loop_
_entity_poly.entity_id
_entity_poly.type
_entity_poly.pdbx_seq_one_letter_code
_entity_poly.pdbx_strand_id
1 'polypeptide(L)'
;MAMPYRISTLLYCFNEQDELLLMERRRDPNRGLWSPCGGKLRTDLGESPYACACREAFEELGLRLTPGDLHLTGLVSEHGYQGQAHWLMFLFEVKPRLRSLPPPHEEGRFAFFRWDDLMRLPLPETDRESIWPWFRQHRGGFFAAHCHCHPDGRQEWVLEESCPPSSPGSAAVAAPGACSPAFP
;
A
#
# COMPACT_ATOMS: atom_id res chain seq x y z
N MET A 1 -11.88 18.27 -18.96
CA MET A 1 -12.50 17.07 -18.34
C MET A 1 -12.00 16.95 -16.92
N ALA A 2 -12.84 16.47 -16.00
CA ALA A 2 -12.38 16.18 -14.64
C ALA A 2 -11.41 14.99 -14.67
N MET A 3 -10.33 15.05 -13.85
CA MET A 3 -9.42 13.91 -13.72
C MET A 3 -10.12 12.72 -13.08
N PRO A 4 -9.92 11.49 -13.59
CA PRO A 4 -10.54 10.31 -13.00
C PRO A 4 -9.92 9.98 -11.64
N TYR A 5 -10.72 9.43 -10.75
CA TYR A 5 -10.26 8.82 -9.51
C TYR A 5 -9.90 7.34 -9.77
N ARG A 6 -8.72 6.93 -9.36
CA ARG A 6 -8.24 5.54 -9.41
C ARG A 6 -8.07 5.01 -8.01
N ILE A 7 -8.65 3.86 -7.74
CA ILE A 7 -8.56 3.22 -6.42
C ILE A 7 -7.71 1.97 -6.56
N SER A 8 -6.74 1.79 -5.68
CA SER A 8 -5.80 0.66 -5.74
C SER A 8 -5.42 0.13 -4.37
N THR A 9 -4.84 -1.05 -4.36
CA THR A 9 -4.19 -1.65 -3.20
C THR A 9 -2.71 -1.80 -3.46
N LEU A 10 -1.89 -1.65 -2.43
CA LEU A 10 -0.45 -1.94 -2.42
C LEU A 10 -0.15 -2.96 -1.33
N LEU A 11 0.64 -3.98 -1.66
CA LEU A 11 0.96 -5.12 -0.82
C LEU A 11 2.41 -5.04 -0.35
N TYR A 12 2.60 -4.77 0.90
CA TYR A 12 3.91 -4.76 1.55
C TYR A 12 4.18 -6.15 2.12
N CYS A 13 4.89 -6.97 1.33
CA CYS A 13 5.25 -8.33 1.66
C CYS A 13 6.70 -8.39 2.14
N PHE A 14 6.96 -9.11 3.22
CA PHE A 14 8.28 -9.23 3.82
C PHE A 14 8.73 -10.68 3.86
N ASN A 15 10.05 -10.91 3.75
CA ASN A 15 10.65 -12.22 4.01
C ASN A 15 10.95 -12.41 5.52
N GLU A 16 11.53 -13.55 5.86
CA GLU A 16 11.90 -13.88 7.26
C GLU A 16 13.03 -12.99 7.82
N GLN A 17 13.77 -12.28 6.95
CA GLN A 17 14.81 -11.31 7.31
C GLN A 17 14.28 -9.87 7.40
N ASP A 18 12.95 -9.69 7.31
CA ASP A 18 12.26 -8.39 7.27
C ASP A 18 12.69 -7.50 6.09
N GLU A 19 13.09 -8.13 4.97
CA GLU A 19 13.34 -7.44 3.72
C GLU A 19 12.04 -7.33 2.93
N LEU A 20 11.80 -6.15 2.33
CA LEU A 20 10.59 -5.85 1.56
C LEU A 20 10.69 -6.39 0.14
N LEU A 21 9.66 -7.13 -0.29
CA LEU A 21 9.50 -7.53 -1.68
C LEU A 21 9.06 -6.35 -2.53
N LEU A 22 9.78 -6.10 -3.60
CA LEU A 22 9.40 -5.11 -4.61
C LEU A 22 9.44 -5.73 -6.00
N MET A 23 8.67 -5.12 -6.90
CA MET A 23 8.67 -5.40 -8.33
C MET A 23 9.22 -4.21 -9.11
N GLU A 24 10.24 -4.43 -9.94
CA GLU A 24 10.66 -3.46 -10.96
C GLU A 24 9.69 -3.55 -12.13
N ARG A 25 8.93 -2.47 -12.33
CA ARG A 25 7.84 -2.45 -13.31
C ARG A 25 8.36 -2.42 -14.75
N ARG A 26 7.79 -3.24 -15.61
CA ARG A 26 8.07 -3.24 -17.07
C ARG A 26 7.10 -2.40 -17.87
N ARG A 27 5.97 -1.99 -17.27
CA ARG A 27 4.87 -1.25 -17.92
C ARG A 27 4.56 0.04 -17.19
N ASP A 28 3.95 1.00 -17.88
CA ASP A 28 3.42 2.23 -17.30
C ASP A 28 2.16 1.98 -16.44
N PRO A 29 1.93 2.80 -15.43
CA PRO A 29 2.78 3.89 -14.93
C PRO A 29 4.02 3.35 -14.20
N ASN A 30 5.02 4.22 -14.02
CA ASN A 30 6.23 3.92 -13.22
C ASN A 30 7.13 2.83 -13.81
N ARG A 31 7.19 2.70 -15.14
CA ARG A 31 8.11 1.78 -15.82
C ARG A 31 9.56 2.03 -15.40
N GLY A 32 10.27 0.95 -15.03
CA GLY A 32 11.66 0.99 -14.55
C GLY A 32 11.81 1.41 -13.10
N LEU A 33 10.71 1.70 -12.40
CA LEU A 33 10.72 1.99 -10.97
C LEU A 33 10.35 0.75 -10.17
N TRP A 34 10.86 0.68 -8.94
CA TRP A 34 10.51 -0.35 -7.97
C TRP A 34 9.29 0.09 -7.16
N SER A 35 8.32 -0.79 -7.00
CA SER A 35 7.12 -0.54 -6.21
C SER A 35 6.63 -1.82 -5.52
N PRO A 36 5.83 -1.72 -4.46
CA PRO A 36 5.09 -2.86 -3.93
C PRO A 36 4.18 -3.45 -5.02
N CYS A 37 3.89 -4.74 -4.90
CA CYS A 37 2.86 -5.41 -5.71
C CYS A 37 1.49 -4.86 -5.40
N GLY A 38 0.53 -5.05 -6.29
CA GLY A 38 -0.84 -4.63 -6.10
C GLY A 38 -1.46 -4.08 -7.36
N GLY A 39 -2.72 -3.71 -7.29
CA GLY A 39 -3.45 -3.28 -8.47
C GLY A 39 -4.69 -2.47 -8.18
N LYS A 40 -5.42 -2.18 -9.25
CA LYS A 40 -6.63 -1.36 -9.18
C LYS A 40 -7.84 -2.21 -8.79
N LEU A 41 -8.72 -1.64 -7.99
CA LEU A 41 -10.02 -2.23 -7.71
C LEU A 41 -10.84 -2.34 -9.00
N ARG A 42 -11.58 -3.43 -9.11
CA ARG A 42 -12.64 -3.62 -10.10
C ARG A 42 -13.89 -2.88 -9.63
N THR A 43 -13.88 -1.55 -9.79
CA THR A 43 -14.92 -0.66 -9.25
C THR A 43 -16.30 -0.89 -9.89
N ASP A 44 -16.33 -1.36 -11.13
CA ASP A 44 -17.53 -1.78 -11.85
C ASP A 44 -18.22 -3.01 -11.23
N LEU A 45 -17.44 -3.83 -10.50
CA LEU A 45 -17.93 -5.00 -9.77
C LEU A 45 -18.14 -4.73 -8.28
N GLY A 46 -17.89 -3.53 -7.80
CA GLY A 46 -17.97 -3.20 -6.38
C GLY A 46 -16.95 -3.96 -5.53
N GLU A 47 -15.76 -4.27 -6.08
CA GLU A 47 -14.71 -4.99 -5.37
C GLU A 47 -14.24 -4.22 -4.14
N SER A 48 -14.14 -4.91 -3.00
CA SER A 48 -13.60 -4.28 -1.78
C SER A 48 -12.07 -4.21 -1.83
N PRO A 49 -11.42 -3.27 -1.08
CA PRO A 49 -9.97 -3.22 -1.00
C PRO A 49 -9.32 -4.53 -0.55
N TYR A 50 -9.92 -5.24 0.41
CA TYR A 50 -9.42 -6.54 0.87
C TYR A 50 -9.55 -7.63 -0.19
N ALA A 51 -10.66 -7.67 -0.93
CA ALA A 51 -10.84 -8.62 -2.04
C ALA A 51 -9.82 -8.36 -3.16
N CYS A 52 -9.61 -7.08 -3.51
CA CYS A 52 -8.59 -6.68 -4.47
C CYS A 52 -7.19 -7.11 -4.01
N ALA A 53 -6.80 -6.84 -2.77
CA ALA A 53 -5.52 -7.23 -2.22
C ALA A 53 -5.28 -8.74 -2.27
N CYS A 54 -6.29 -9.57 -1.92
CA CYS A 54 -6.21 -11.02 -2.01
C CYS A 54 -6.10 -11.50 -3.46
N ARG A 55 -6.84 -10.89 -4.40
CA ARG A 55 -6.78 -11.21 -5.82
C ARG A 55 -5.41 -10.89 -6.43
N GLU A 56 -4.92 -9.67 -6.22
CA GLU A 56 -3.60 -9.24 -6.72
C GLU A 56 -2.46 -10.08 -6.12
N ALA A 57 -2.54 -10.43 -4.82
CA ALA A 57 -1.58 -11.35 -4.21
C ALA A 57 -1.54 -12.71 -4.91
N PHE A 58 -2.70 -13.22 -5.34
CA PHE A 58 -2.75 -14.48 -6.07
C PHE A 58 -2.27 -14.31 -7.52
N GLU A 59 -2.73 -13.27 -8.22
CA GLU A 59 -2.41 -13.02 -9.63
C GLU A 59 -0.91 -12.74 -9.83
N GLU A 60 -0.31 -11.87 -9.01
CA GLU A 60 1.09 -11.46 -9.17
C GLU A 60 2.10 -12.35 -8.42
N LEU A 61 1.74 -12.82 -7.22
CA LEU A 61 2.68 -13.50 -6.32
C LEU A 61 2.41 -15.00 -6.15
N GLY A 62 1.27 -15.49 -6.63
CA GLY A 62 0.81 -16.86 -6.40
C GLY A 62 0.38 -17.16 -4.95
N LEU A 63 0.18 -16.11 -4.14
CA LEU A 63 -0.17 -16.22 -2.72
C LEU A 63 -1.69 -16.32 -2.52
N ARG A 64 -2.15 -17.36 -1.85
CA ARG A 64 -3.55 -17.49 -1.43
C ARG A 64 -3.73 -16.88 -0.05
N LEU A 65 -4.13 -15.61 -0.01
CA LEU A 65 -4.39 -14.87 1.21
C LEU A 65 -5.87 -14.80 1.53
N THR A 66 -6.17 -14.64 2.80
CA THR A 66 -7.48 -14.28 3.34
C THR A 66 -7.43 -12.85 3.88
N PRO A 67 -8.57 -12.17 4.08
CA PRO A 67 -8.57 -10.85 4.75
C PRO A 67 -7.87 -10.84 6.12
N GLY A 68 -7.86 -11.97 6.84
CA GLY A 68 -7.17 -12.13 8.12
C GLY A 68 -5.64 -12.09 8.02
N ASP A 69 -5.08 -12.35 6.83
CA ASP A 69 -3.64 -12.30 6.55
C ASP A 69 -3.15 -10.87 6.21
N LEU A 70 -4.07 -9.93 6.12
CA LEU A 70 -3.80 -8.54 5.77
C LEU A 70 -3.96 -7.63 6.99
N HIS A 71 -3.12 -6.60 7.06
CA HIS A 71 -3.28 -5.49 7.98
C HIS A 71 -3.28 -4.18 7.18
N LEU A 72 -4.36 -3.41 7.27
CA LEU A 72 -4.42 -2.08 6.65
C LEU A 72 -3.56 -1.12 7.49
N THR A 73 -2.38 -0.81 6.96
CA THR A 73 -1.41 0.07 7.62
C THR A 73 -1.56 1.52 7.20
N GLY A 74 -2.04 1.77 5.97
CA GLY A 74 -2.16 3.13 5.48
C GLY A 74 -3.29 3.33 4.47
N LEU A 75 -3.82 4.55 4.47
CA LEU A 75 -4.72 5.08 3.46
C LEU A 75 -4.11 6.37 2.91
N VAL A 76 -3.84 6.40 1.62
CA VAL A 76 -3.20 7.56 0.98
C VAL A 76 -4.05 8.03 -0.19
N SER A 77 -4.35 9.33 -0.22
CA SER A 77 -4.98 10.00 -1.36
C SER A 77 -4.00 10.94 -2.04
N GLU A 78 -3.94 10.90 -3.37
CA GLU A 78 -3.13 11.80 -4.19
C GLU A 78 -4.02 12.59 -5.15
N HIS A 79 -3.96 13.91 -5.05
CA HIS A 79 -4.62 14.80 -5.98
C HIS A 79 -3.68 15.11 -7.13
N GLY A 80 -4.09 14.80 -8.37
CA GLY A 80 -3.40 15.27 -9.58
C GLY A 80 -2.08 14.57 -9.89
N TYR A 81 -1.87 13.34 -9.45
CA TYR A 81 -0.63 12.59 -9.71
C TYR A 81 -0.28 12.57 -11.21
N GLN A 82 0.92 13.04 -11.53
CA GLN A 82 1.43 13.22 -12.92
C GLN A 82 0.49 13.99 -13.84
N GLY A 83 -0.43 14.83 -13.31
CA GLY A 83 -1.43 15.53 -14.10
C GLY A 83 -2.47 14.63 -14.80
N GLN A 84 -2.57 13.35 -14.43
CA GLN A 84 -3.39 12.37 -15.15
C GLN A 84 -4.59 11.84 -14.35
N ALA A 85 -4.44 11.69 -13.02
CA ALA A 85 -5.47 11.09 -12.21
C ALA A 85 -5.35 11.50 -10.72
N HIS A 86 -6.44 11.31 -9.99
CA HIS A 86 -6.41 11.22 -8.53
C HIS A 86 -6.28 9.77 -8.13
N TRP A 87 -5.58 9.50 -7.03
CA TRP A 87 -5.44 8.16 -6.50
C TRP A 87 -5.98 8.06 -5.08
N LEU A 88 -6.55 6.89 -4.77
CA LEU A 88 -6.85 6.46 -3.42
C LEU A 88 -6.23 5.08 -3.25
N MET A 89 -5.25 4.98 -2.36
CA MET A 89 -4.42 3.79 -2.19
C MET A 89 -4.60 3.20 -0.80
N PHE A 90 -4.91 1.91 -0.75
CA PHE A 90 -4.97 1.12 0.47
C PHE A 90 -3.68 0.33 0.60
N LEU A 91 -2.89 0.61 1.65
CA LEU A 91 -1.58 0.03 1.89
C LEU A 91 -1.70 -1.10 2.90
N PHE A 92 -1.50 -2.33 2.45
CA PHE A 92 -1.62 -3.52 3.30
C PHE A 92 -0.25 -4.11 3.64
N GLU A 93 0.04 -4.30 4.93
CA GLU A 93 1.08 -5.23 5.35
C GLU A 93 0.54 -6.66 5.24
N VAL A 94 1.26 -7.52 4.51
CA VAL A 94 0.97 -8.95 4.42
C VAL A 94 1.66 -9.64 5.60
N LYS A 95 0.87 -10.25 6.50
CA LYS A 95 1.37 -10.87 7.73
C LYS A 95 2.23 -12.13 7.49
N PRO A 96 1.83 -13.05 6.57
CA PRO A 96 2.67 -14.19 6.23
C PRO A 96 4.01 -13.76 5.64
N ARG A 97 5.10 -14.36 6.13
CA ARG A 97 6.46 -14.09 5.63
C ARG A 97 6.78 -14.96 4.42
N LEU A 98 7.39 -14.34 3.40
CA LEU A 98 7.83 -15.04 2.20
C LEU A 98 9.14 -15.78 2.46
N ARG A 99 9.24 -17.03 2.00
CA ARG A 99 10.47 -17.84 2.12
C ARG A 99 11.35 -17.76 0.88
N SER A 100 10.79 -17.33 -0.23
CA SER A 100 11.49 -17.22 -1.52
C SER A 100 10.85 -16.13 -2.38
N LEU A 101 11.53 -15.73 -3.43
CA LEU A 101 10.95 -14.85 -4.44
C LEU A 101 9.74 -15.52 -5.11
N PRO A 102 8.69 -14.73 -5.43
CA PRO A 102 7.59 -15.22 -6.24
C PRO A 102 8.05 -15.73 -7.62
N PRO A 103 7.22 -16.54 -8.31
CA PRO A 103 7.48 -16.90 -9.70
C PRO A 103 7.67 -15.66 -10.58
N PRO A 104 8.42 -15.77 -11.69
CA PRO A 104 8.53 -14.66 -12.65
C PRO A 104 7.15 -14.19 -13.12
N HIS A 105 6.96 -12.87 -13.20
CA HIS A 105 5.72 -12.25 -13.66
C HIS A 105 5.96 -11.36 -14.87
N GLU A 106 4.96 -11.27 -15.76
CA GLU A 106 5.10 -10.48 -16.99
C GLU A 106 5.20 -8.96 -16.73
N GLU A 107 4.63 -8.48 -15.62
CA GLU A 107 4.64 -7.06 -15.25
C GLU A 107 5.98 -6.57 -14.72
N GLY A 108 6.86 -7.47 -14.25
CA GLY A 108 8.13 -7.06 -13.71
C GLY A 108 9.02 -8.19 -13.20
N ARG A 109 10.11 -7.82 -12.58
CA ARG A 109 10.99 -8.72 -11.83
C ARG A 109 10.93 -8.40 -10.36
N PHE A 110 11.02 -9.44 -9.53
CA PHE A 110 10.98 -9.31 -8.08
C PHE A 110 12.38 -9.30 -7.49
N ALA A 111 12.53 -8.57 -6.38
CA ALA A 111 13.68 -8.67 -5.49
C ALA A 111 13.29 -8.27 -4.06
N PHE A 112 14.04 -8.79 -3.08
CA PHE A 112 13.95 -8.35 -1.69
C PHE A 112 14.98 -7.27 -1.41
N PHE A 113 14.58 -6.28 -0.61
CA PHE A 113 15.42 -5.15 -0.24
C PHE A 113 15.30 -4.85 1.26
N ARG A 114 16.43 -4.54 1.86
CA ARG A 114 16.45 -3.99 3.22
C ARG A 114 15.93 -2.56 3.21
N TRP A 115 15.32 -2.13 4.29
CA TRP A 115 14.82 -0.75 4.41
C TRP A 115 15.89 0.31 4.12
N ASP A 116 17.13 0.08 4.58
CA ASP A 116 18.22 1.04 4.41
C ASP A 116 18.70 1.17 2.96
N ASP A 117 18.41 0.18 2.12
CA ASP A 117 18.77 0.18 0.69
C ASP A 117 17.68 0.77 -0.21
N LEU A 118 16.44 0.89 0.30
CA LEU A 118 15.29 1.35 -0.49
C LEU A 118 15.50 2.75 -1.07
N MET A 119 16.07 3.66 -0.30
CA MET A 119 16.25 5.05 -0.73
C MET A 119 17.25 5.22 -1.89
N ARG A 120 18.00 4.18 -2.21
CA ARG A 120 18.95 4.14 -3.34
C ARG A 120 18.32 3.62 -4.63
N LEU A 121 17.12 3.06 -4.54
CA LEU A 121 16.42 2.50 -5.69
C LEU A 121 15.73 3.61 -6.51
N PRO A 122 15.52 3.40 -7.80
CA PRO A 122 14.60 4.22 -8.58
C PRO A 122 13.16 3.93 -8.12
N LEU A 123 12.61 4.82 -7.32
CA LEU A 123 11.27 4.75 -6.73
C LEU A 123 10.39 5.87 -7.28
N PRO A 124 9.06 5.70 -7.29
CA PRO A 124 8.15 6.82 -7.40
C PRO A 124 8.46 7.88 -6.32
N GLU A 125 8.38 9.14 -6.68
CA GLU A 125 8.81 10.23 -5.81
C GLU A 125 7.94 10.31 -4.54
N THR A 126 6.62 10.17 -4.69
CA THR A 126 5.67 10.13 -3.57
C THR A 126 5.94 9.00 -2.60
N ASP A 127 6.34 7.84 -3.11
CA ASP A 127 6.71 6.68 -2.28
C ASP A 127 7.94 6.99 -1.43
N ARG A 128 8.98 7.52 -2.06
CA ARG A 128 10.28 7.77 -1.43
C ARG A 128 10.17 8.79 -0.30
N GLU A 129 9.51 9.93 -0.56
CA GLU A 129 9.56 11.08 0.33
C GLU A 129 8.64 10.95 1.53
N SER A 130 7.51 10.25 1.38
CA SER A 130 6.47 10.27 2.40
C SER A 130 5.83 8.92 2.69
N ILE A 131 5.35 8.20 1.67
CA ILE A 131 4.54 7.00 1.88
C ILE A 131 5.33 5.91 2.63
N TRP A 132 6.55 5.60 2.18
CA TRP A 132 7.34 4.53 2.80
C TRP A 132 7.89 4.88 4.18
N PRO A 133 8.38 6.09 4.48
CA PRO A 133 8.70 6.51 5.84
C PRO A 133 7.52 6.35 6.80
N TRP A 134 6.32 6.80 6.39
CA TRP A 134 5.13 6.65 7.21
C TRP A 134 4.68 5.20 7.34
N PHE A 135 4.71 4.41 6.26
CA PHE A 135 4.42 2.99 6.33
C PHE A 135 5.33 2.28 7.34
N ARG A 136 6.65 2.53 7.28
CA ARG A 136 7.62 1.95 8.21
C ARG A 136 7.31 2.31 9.67
N GLN A 137 6.97 3.59 9.91
CA GLN A 137 6.66 4.09 11.25
C GLN A 137 5.37 3.50 11.82
N HIS A 138 4.39 3.19 10.95
CA HIS A 138 3.06 2.74 11.36
C HIS A 138 2.81 1.24 11.13
N ARG A 139 3.84 0.44 10.91
CA ARG A 139 3.65 -1.02 10.79
C ARG A 139 2.98 -1.58 12.04
N GLY A 140 1.91 -2.35 11.85
CA GLY A 140 1.07 -2.82 12.96
C GLY A 140 0.15 -1.77 13.58
N GLY A 141 0.18 -0.54 13.09
CA GLY A 141 -0.72 0.57 13.39
C GLY A 141 -1.44 1.06 12.14
N PHE A 142 -1.75 2.37 12.08
CA PHE A 142 -2.45 2.97 10.93
C PHE A 142 -2.06 4.42 10.71
N PHE A 143 -2.07 4.86 9.46
CA PHE A 143 -2.02 6.28 9.12
C PHE A 143 -2.94 6.60 7.93
N ALA A 144 -3.43 7.83 7.87
CA ALA A 144 -4.06 8.38 6.68
C ALA A 144 -3.32 9.66 6.26
N ALA A 145 -3.10 9.82 4.95
CA ALA A 145 -2.38 10.96 4.41
C ALA A 145 -2.96 11.42 3.08
N HIS A 146 -2.80 12.71 2.81
CA HIS A 146 -3.18 13.34 1.56
C HIS A 146 -1.99 14.05 0.93
N CYS A 147 -1.85 13.92 -0.39
CA CYS A 147 -0.87 14.63 -1.19
C CYS A 147 -1.55 15.49 -2.26
N HIS A 148 -1.18 16.74 -2.32
CA HIS A 148 -1.44 17.58 -3.49
C HIS A 148 -0.20 17.59 -4.39
N CYS A 149 -0.30 16.92 -5.55
CA CYS A 149 0.74 16.89 -6.57
C CYS A 149 0.56 18.08 -7.50
N HIS A 150 1.45 19.06 -7.44
CA HIS A 150 1.41 20.23 -8.28
C HIS A 150 1.95 19.95 -9.69
N PRO A 151 1.50 20.70 -10.72
CA PRO A 151 2.01 20.54 -12.09
C PRO A 151 3.51 20.84 -12.24
N ASP A 152 4.10 21.59 -11.31
CA ASP A 152 5.53 21.94 -11.27
C ASP A 152 6.40 20.86 -10.57
N GLY A 153 5.79 19.75 -10.17
CA GLY A 153 6.45 18.63 -9.47
C GLY A 153 6.49 18.78 -7.95
N ARG A 154 6.07 19.91 -7.37
CA ARG A 154 5.98 20.04 -5.92
C ARG A 154 4.91 19.11 -5.36
N GLN A 155 5.16 18.59 -4.16
CA GLN A 155 4.22 17.77 -3.40
C GLN A 155 3.95 18.44 -2.05
N GLU A 156 2.68 18.60 -1.74
CA GLU A 156 2.24 19.10 -0.44
C GLU A 156 1.52 17.97 0.30
N TRP A 157 2.13 17.52 1.41
CA TRP A 157 1.64 16.40 2.18
C TRP A 157 0.98 16.83 3.47
N VAL A 158 -0.13 16.19 3.78
CA VAL A 158 -0.83 16.29 5.07
C VAL A 158 -0.97 14.89 5.64
N LEU A 159 -0.44 14.66 6.84
CA LEU A 159 -0.72 13.48 7.63
C LEU A 159 -2.03 13.75 8.38
N GLU A 160 -3.14 13.13 7.93
CA GLU A 160 -4.48 13.38 8.42
C GLU A 160 -4.79 12.57 9.69
N GLU A 161 -4.24 11.34 9.78
CA GLU A 161 -4.38 10.46 10.94
C GLU A 161 -3.09 9.70 11.19
N SER A 162 -2.74 9.51 12.46
CA SER A 162 -1.55 8.77 12.90
C SER A 162 -1.86 7.97 14.15
N CYS A 163 -1.95 6.65 13.99
CA CYS A 163 -2.14 5.67 15.05
C CYS A 163 -0.94 4.71 15.03
N PRO A 164 0.18 5.03 15.70
CA PRO A 164 1.33 4.13 15.75
C PRO A 164 0.96 2.81 16.46
N PRO A 165 1.71 1.72 16.21
CA PRO A 165 1.45 0.45 16.85
C PRO A 165 1.51 0.60 18.38
N SER A 166 0.60 -0.06 19.08
CA SER A 166 0.61 -0.11 20.54
C SER A 166 1.92 -0.73 21.00
N SER A 167 2.65 -0.05 21.89
CA SER A 167 3.84 -0.63 22.54
C SER A 167 3.46 -1.94 23.21
N PRO A 168 4.27 -3.01 23.14
CA PRO A 168 3.99 -4.25 23.87
C PRO A 168 4.00 -3.95 25.37
N GLY A 169 2.83 -3.82 25.98
CA GLY A 169 2.66 -3.50 27.42
C GLY A 169 1.39 -2.70 27.76
N SER A 170 0.73 -2.07 26.80
CA SER A 170 -0.54 -1.36 27.04
C SER A 170 -1.73 -2.17 26.53
N ALA A 171 -2.15 -3.17 27.29
CA ALA A 171 -3.47 -3.77 27.12
C ALA A 171 -4.52 -2.78 27.62
N ALA A 172 -4.95 -1.85 26.78
CA ALA A 172 -6.14 -1.07 27.01
C ALA A 172 -7.33 -2.03 26.86
N VAL A 173 -8.02 -2.26 27.96
CA VAL A 173 -9.30 -2.96 28.00
C VAL A 173 -10.29 -2.13 27.15
N ALA A 174 -10.54 -2.57 25.94
CA ALA A 174 -11.59 -2.01 25.10
C ALA A 174 -12.93 -2.45 25.68
N ALA A 175 -13.69 -1.52 26.25
CA ALA A 175 -15.09 -1.73 26.57
C ALA A 175 -15.87 -2.03 25.27
N PRO A 176 -16.79 -3.00 25.26
CA PRO A 176 -17.61 -3.29 24.10
C PRO A 176 -18.62 -2.17 23.88
N GLY A 177 -18.32 -1.23 22.98
CA GLY A 177 -19.27 -0.27 22.48
C GLY A 177 -20.26 -0.97 21.56
N ALA A 178 -21.54 -1.06 22.01
CA ALA A 178 -22.64 -1.56 21.21
C ALA A 178 -22.86 -0.61 20.01
N CYS A 179 -22.52 -1.09 18.82
CA CYS A 179 -22.92 -0.45 17.59
C CYS A 179 -24.32 -0.94 17.21
N SER A 180 -25.35 -0.11 17.46
CA SER A 180 -26.70 -0.35 16.93
C SER A 180 -26.72 -0.04 15.43
N PRO A 181 -27.24 -0.92 14.58
CA PRO A 181 -27.47 -0.59 13.17
C PRO A 181 -28.78 0.20 13.04
N ALA A 182 -28.67 1.46 12.65
CA ALA A 182 -29.81 2.21 12.11
C ALA A 182 -29.45 2.62 10.69
N PHE A 183 -29.94 1.88 9.71
CA PHE A 183 -30.14 2.37 8.36
C PHE A 183 -31.64 2.45 8.08
N PRO A 184 -32.13 3.56 7.51
CA PRO A 184 -33.48 3.64 6.99
C PRO A 184 -33.68 2.83 5.74
#